data_241068068a3b5fb445830f9e6d9a5c37
#
_entry.id   241068068a3b5fb445830f9e6d9a5c37
#
_cell.length_a   1.000
_cell.length_b   1.000
_cell.length_c   1.000
_cell.angle_alpha   90.00
_cell.angle_beta   90.00
_cell.angle_gamma   90.00
#
_symmetry.space_group_name_H-M   'P 1'
#
loop_
_entity.id
_entity.type
_entity.pdbx_description
1 polymer ?
#
loop_
_entity_poly.entity_id
_entity_poly.type
_entity_poly.pdbx_seq_one_letter_code
_entity_poly.pdbx_strand_id
1 'polypeptide(L)'
;YYAITAEDLIALEHAAGDGFVEMYNGHSGVRNYGDDHHPPMERMWDIVLTKRLAERKTTVLFGIATDDAHEYTAWGLREVNPGRGWVMVRSARLTPDSITRAMKQGDFYNSTGVTLKTLQMGNGVIELEVLPEKGVDYTIEFIGTKVGTALEGREKSDVPADAPGRATRVYDANIGITLASSKGTKARYVAQGDEIY
;
A
#
# COMPACT_ATOMS: atom_id res chain seq x y z
N TYR A 1 -17.71 2.75 4.63
CA TYR A 1 -17.87 2.03 5.89
C TYR A 1 -16.63 1.19 6.17
N TYR A 2 -16.21 1.10 7.42
CA TYR A 2 -15.04 0.33 7.87
C TYR A 2 -15.47 -1.10 8.20
N ALA A 3 -15.61 -1.94 7.17
CA ALA A 3 -16.06 -3.33 7.32
C ALA A 3 -14.91 -4.30 7.60
N ILE A 4 -13.69 -3.94 7.20
CA ILE A 4 -12.48 -4.79 7.28
C ILE A 4 -11.47 -4.13 8.21
N THR A 5 -10.86 -4.92 9.09
CA THR A 5 -9.77 -4.50 9.98
C THR A 5 -8.43 -5.11 9.53
N ALA A 6 -7.32 -4.60 10.07
CA ALA A 6 -6.02 -5.22 9.83
C ALA A 6 -6.00 -6.69 10.30
N GLU A 7 -6.72 -7.03 11.38
CA GLU A 7 -6.79 -8.38 11.92
C GLU A 7 -7.46 -9.36 10.92
N ASP A 8 -8.49 -8.91 10.21
CA ASP A 8 -9.12 -9.73 9.17
C ASP A 8 -8.13 -10.03 8.03
N LEU A 9 -7.39 -9.01 7.59
CA LEU A 9 -6.38 -9.15 6.53
C LEU A 9 -5.16 -9.97 6.97
N ILE A 10 -4.76 -9.85 8.25
CA ILE A 10 -3.70 -10.69 8.83
C ILE A 10 -4.13 -12.15 8.84
N ALA A 11 -5.40 -12.42 9.13
CA ALA A 11 -5.94 -13.77 9.20
C ALA A 11 -6.23 -14.40 7.83
N LEU A 12 -6.28 -13.61 6.76
CA LEU A 12 -6.61 -14.08 5.43
C LEU A 12 -5.60 -15.10 4.92
N GLU A 13 -6.09 -16.26 4.53
CA GLU A 13 -5.28 -17.32 3.91
C GLU A 13 -5.46 -17.30 2.39
N HIS A 14 -4.35 -17.35 1.66
CA HIS A 14 -4.33 -17.40 0.20
C HIS A 14 -3.04 -18.05 -0.30
N ALA A 15 -3.05 -18.57 -1.52
CA ALA A 15 -1.84 -19.06 -2.17
C ALA A 15 -0.87 -17.90 -2.47
N ALA A 16 0.42 -18.20 -2.58
CA ALA A 16 1.42 -17.20 -2.94
C ALA A 16 1.07 -16.52 -4.27
N GLY A 17 1.08 -15.19 -4.28
CA GLY A 17 0.73 -14.38 -5.43
C GLY A 17 -0.78 -14.19 -5.68
N ASP A 18 -1.67 -14.80 -4.88
CA ASP A 18 -3.13 -14.69 -5.08
C ASP A 18 -3.80 -13.72 -4.09
N GLY A 19 -3.05 -13.13 -3.17
CA GLY A 19 -3.58 -12.18 -2.19
C GLY A 19 -3.38 -10.73 -2.62
N PHE A 20 -4.49 -10.02 -2.81
CA PHE A 20 -4.52 -8.60 -3.12
C PHE A 20 -5.48 -7.87 -2.18
N VAL A 21 -5.14 -6.64 -1.82
CA VAL A 21 -6.01 -5.73 -1.08
C VAL A 21 -5.99 -4.35 -1.74
N GLU A 22 -7.14 -3.73 -1.82
CA GLU A 22 -7.26 -2.37 -2.32
C GLU A 22 -6.72 -1.39 -1.27
N MET A 23 -5.53 -0.85 -1.55
CA MET A 23 -4.82 0.11 -0.71
C MET A 23 -5.29 1.54 -0.93
N TYR A 24 -5.70 1.84 -2.13
CA TYR A 24 -6.22 3.12 -2.55
C TYR A 24 -7.37 2.93 -3.52
N ASN A 25 -8.45 3.64 -3.26
CA ASN A 25 -9.61 3.71 -4.12
C ASN A 25 -9.92 5.18 -4.45
N GLY A 26 -9.99 5.51 -5.73
CA GLY A 26 -10.22 6.88 -6.21
C GLY A 26 -11.66 7.39 -6.02
N HIS A 27 -12.59 6.55 -5.56
CA HIS A 27 -13.97 6.96 -5.29
C HIS A 27 -14.06 7.87 -4.07
N SER A 28 -14.76 9.01 -4.20
CA SER A 28 -14.88 10.03 -3.16
C SER A 28 -15.57 9.55 -1.87
N GLY A 29 -16.32 8.45 -1.94
CA GLY A 29 -16.98 7.83 -0.78
C GLY A 29 -16.11 6.88 0.01
N VAL A 30 -14.89 6.54 -0.48
CA VAL A 30 -13.97 5.63 0.21
C VAL A 30 -13.04 6.42 1.14
N ARG A 31 -12.87 5.91 2.34
CA ARG A 31 -12.09 6.55 3.42
C ARG A 31 -10.63 6.08 3.44
N ASN A 32 -9.87 6.32 2.37
CA ASN A 32 -8.46 5.92 2.27
C ASN A 32 -7.60 6.46 3.44
N TYR A 33 -7.91 7.65 3.91
CA TYR A 33 -7.11 8.36 4.93
C TYR A 33 -7.59 8.12 6.36
N GLY A 34 -8.59 7.24 6.54
CA GLY A 34 -9.13 6.95 7.86
C GLY A 34 -9.89 8.11 8.49
N ASP A 35 -10.04 8.05 9.81
CA ASP A 35 -10.59 9.10 10.67
C ASP A 35 -10.03 8.96 12.11
N ASP A 36 -10.58 9.67 13.08
CA ASP A 36 -10.11 9.65 14.48
C ASP A 36 -10.15 8.25 15.13
N HIS A 37 -10.97 7.35 14.59
CA HIS A 37 -11.17 6.00 15.13
C HIS A 37 -10.59 4.89 14.23
N HIS A 38 -10.29 5.18 12.97
CA HIS A 38 -9.86 4.21 11.98
C HIS A 38 -8.55 4.65 11.32
N PRO A 39 -7.52 3.78 11.25
CA PRO A 39 -6.26 4.13 10.62
C PRO A 39 -6.43 4.32 9.09
N PRO A 40 -5.55 5.11 8.44
CA PRO A 40 -5.44 5.12 6.99
C PRO A 40 -5.15 3.73 6.43
N MET A 41 -5.55 3.46 5.20
CA MET A 41 -5.30 2.17 4.53
C MET A 41 -3.81 1.84 4.42
N GLU A 42 -2.95 2.83 4.16
CA GLU A 42 -1.49 2.64 4.17
C GLU A 42 -1.00 2.11 5.52
N ARG A 43 -1.42 2.75 6.61
CA ARG A 43 -1.07 2.30 7.97
C ARG A 43 -1.60 0.90 8.26
N MET A 44 -2.80 0.60 7.82
CA MET A 44 -3.39 -0.73 7.98
C MET A 44 -2.59 -1.78 7.23
N TRP A 45 -2.13 -1.47 6.02
CA TRP A 45 -1.30 -2.36 5.20
C TRP A 45 0.08 -2.60 5.81
N ASP A 46 0.75 -1.56 6.36
CA ASP A 46 2.01 -1.70 7.09
C ASP A 46 1.87 -2.68 8.27
N ILE A 47 0.79 -2.56 9.04
CA ILE A 47 0.48 -3.49 10.14
C ILE A 47 0.32 -4.92 9.60
N VAL A 48 -0.44 -5.09 8.52
CA VAL A 48 -0.70 -6.38 7.89
C VAL A 48 0.61 -7.01 7.39
N LEU A 49 1.43 -6.27 6.63
CA LEU A 49 2.71 -6.77 6.13
C LEU A 49 3.63 -7.18 7.28
N THR A 50 3.79 -6.30 8.26
CA THR A 50 4.65 -6.57 9.44
C THR A 50 4.22 -7.85 10.15
N LYS A 51 2.96 -7.99 10.49
CA LYS A 51 2.42 -9.16 11.21
C LYS A 51 2.52 -10.45 10.37
N ARG A 52 2.19 -10.37 9.08
CA ARG A 52 2.24 -11.53 8.19
C ARG A 52 3.66 -12.03 7.99
N LEU A 53 4.62 -11.15 7.78
CA LEU A 53 6.01 -11.52 7.52
C LEU A 53 6.76 -11.91 8.79
N ALA A 54 6.61 -11.16 9.89
CA ALA A 54 7.37 -11.40 11.12
C ALA A 54 6.83 -12.57 11.94
N GLU A 55 5.53 -12.63 12.17
CA GLU A 55 4.92 -13.62 13.08
C GLU A 55 4.38 -14.83 12.34
N ARG A 56 3.56 -14.60 11.35
CA ARG A 56 2.86 -15.70 10.67
C ARG A 56 3.70 -16.37 9.59
N LYS A 57 4.74 -15.69 9.10
CA LYS A 57 5.61 -16.15 8.00
C LYS A 57 4.78 -16.62 6.78
N THR A 58 3.69 -15.92 6.55
CA THR A 58 2.74 -16.19 5.47
C THR A 58 3.10 -15.40 4.22
N THR A 59 2.35 -15.61 3.16
CA THR A 59 2.53 -14.93 1.88
C THR A 59 2.21 -13.44 1.97
N VAL A 60 2.88 -12.64 1.15
CA VAL A 60 2.63 -11.21 1.01
C VAL A 60 1.21 -10.98 0.50
N LEU A 61 0.51 -10.03 1.11
CA LEU A 61 -0.73 -9.48 0.59
C LEU A 61 -0.38 -8.22 -0.19
N PHE A 62 -0.54 -8.26 -1.51
CA PHE A 62 -0.19 -7.15 -2.38
C PHE A 62 -1.23 -6.03 -2.31
N GLY A 63 -0.76 -4.79 -2.14
CA GLY A 63 -1.62 -3.61 -2.25
C GLY A 63 -1.86 -3.24 -3.71
N ILE A 64 -3.09 -2.87 -4.06
CA ILE A 64 -3.44 -2.34 -5.37
C ILE A 64 -4.13 -0.98 -5.26
N ALA A 65 -3.99 -0.13 -6.28
CA ALA A 65 -4.73 1.11 -6.42
C ALA A 65 -5.76 0.98 -7.55
N THR A 66 -6.95 1.52 -7.31
CA THR A 66 -8.04 1.55 -8.29
C THR A 66 -8.66 2.94 -8.35
N ASP A 67 -9.37 3.26 -9.40
CA ASP A 67 -10.17 4.49 -9.48
C ASP A 67 -11.65 4.29 -9.14
N ASP A 68 -12.15 3.05 -9.19
CA ASP A 68 -13.55 2.69 -8.93
C ASP A 68 -14.54 3.59 -9.71
N ALA A 69 -14.21 3.81 -10.99
CA ALA A 69 -14.85 4.82 -11.82
C ALA A 69 -16.32 4.48 -12.13
N HIS A 70 -17.19 5.47 -11.94
CA HIS A 70 -18.63 5.37 -12.19
C HIS A 70 -19.15 6.49 -13.10
N GLU A 71 -18.34 7.54 -13.35
CA GLU A 71 -18.71 8.67 -14.20
C GLU A 71 -17.74 8.81 -15.37
N TYR A 72 -18.25 8.73 -16.59
CA TYR A 72 -17.48 8.74 -17.84
C TYR A 72 -17.83 9.90 -18.77
N THR A 73 -18.88 10.68 -18.45
CA THR A 73 -19.40 11.74 -19.28
C THR A 73 -19.17 13.13 -18.71
N ALA A 74 -19.35 13.31 -17.41
CA ALA A 74 -19.08 14.54 -16.68
C ALA A 74 -17.72 14.42 -15.97
N TRP A 75 -16.81 15.37 -16.24
CA TRP A 75 -15.46 15.40 -15.65
C TRP A 75 -15.31 16.48 -14.60
N GLY A 76 -14.79 16.14 -13.44
CA GLY A 76 -14.57 17.08 -12.34
C GLY A 76 -13.98 16.47 -11.09
N LEU A 77 -13.51 17.33 -10.19
CA LEU A 77 -12.86 16.88 -8.93
C LEU A 77 -13.78 16.07 -8.01
N ARG A 78 -15.10 16.27 -8.13
CA ARG A 78 -16.10 15.57 -7.30
C ARG A 78 -16.68 14.33 -8.00
N GLU A 79 -16.37 14.16 -9.27
CA GLU A 79 -16.86 13.04 -10.07
C GLU A 79 -15.95 11.82 -9.90
N VAL A 80 -16.51 10.64 -10.01
CA VAL A 80 -15.79 9.38 -9.90
C VAL A 80 -15.28 8.97 -11.28
N ASN A 81 -14.30 9.71 -11.79
CA ASN A 81 -13.75 9.52 -13.12
C ASN A 81 -12.62 8.50 -13.16
N PRO A 82 -12.36 7.87 -14.33
CA PRO A 82 -11.16 7.05 -14.53
C PRO A 82 -9.85 7.84 -14.35
N GLY A 83 -8.77 7.11 -14.01
CA GLY A 83 -7.42 7.68 -13.89
C GLY A 83 -7.13 8.34 -12.55
N ARG A 84 -7.85 7.99 -11.49
CA ARG A 84 -7.58 8.46 -10.13
C ARG A 84 -6.66 7.54 -9.34
N GLY A 85 -6.59 6.29 -9.73
CA GLY A 85 -5.69 5.29 -9.17
C GLY A 85 -5.57 4.12 -10.12
N TRP A 86 -4.37 3.61 -10.30
CA TRP A 86 -4.13 2.49 -11.22
C TRP A 86 -2.90 1.67 -10.82
N VAL A 87 -2.77 0.51 -11.45
CA VAL A 87 -1.63 -0.39 -11.32
C VAL A 87 -0.80 -0.32 -12.60
N MET A 88 0.52 -0.11 -12.46
CA MET A 88 1.50 -0.18 -13.54
C MET A 88 2.19 -1.52 -13.50
N VAL A 89 1.89 -2.39 -14.46
CA VAL A 89 2.38 -3.78 -14.50
C VAL A 89 3.56 -3.92 -15.45
N ARG A 90 4.66 -4.47 -14.97
CA ARG A 90 5.81 -4.82 -15.79
C ARG A 90 5.62 -6.20 -16.38
N SER A 91 5.10 -6.26 -17.58
CA SER A 91 4.80 -7.52 -18.30
C SER A 91 5.56 -7.62 -19.61
N ALA A 92 6.03 -8.82 -19.93
CA ALA A 92 6.73 -9.09 -21.20
C ALA A 92 5.82 -9.01 -22.42
N ARG A 93 4.51 -9.20 -22.24
CA ARG A 93 3.51 -9.18 -23.31
C ARG A 93 2.19 -8.60 -22.81
N LEU A 94 1.49 -7.90 -23.68
CA LEU A 94 0.14 -7.40 -23.42
C LEU A 94 -0.90 -8.52 -23.69
N THR A 95 -0.87 -9.52 -22.82
CA THR A 95 -1.86 -10.62 -22.82
C THR A 95 -2.35 -10.87 -21.40
N PRO A 96 -3.61 -11.34 -21.20
CA PRO A 96 -4.15 -11.62 -19.87
C PRO A 96 -3.24 -12.51 -19.02
N ASP A 97 -2.75 -13.59 -19.58
CA ASP A 97 -1.86 -14.52 -18.85
C ASP A 97 -0.54 -13.89 -18.43
N SER A 98 0.07 -13.06 -19.28
CA SER A 98 1.34 -12.40 -18.98
C SER A 98 1.16 -11.33 -17.90
N ILE A 99 0.09 -10.55 -17.98
CA ILE A 99 -0.25 -9.52 -16.99
C ILE A 99 -0.57 -10.16 -15.63
N THR A 100 -1.45 -11.18 -15.62
CA THR A 100 -1.82 -11.89 -14.39
C THR A 100 -0.61 -12.52 -13.72
N ARG A 101 0.29 -13.13 -14.50
CA ARG A 101 1.53 -13.70 -13.96
C ARG A 101 2.42 -12.65 -13.35
N ALA A 102 2.62 -11.50 -14.01
CA ALA A 102 3.41 -10.40 -13.48
C ALA A 102 2.82 -9.86 -12.17
N MET A 103 1.51 -9.67 -12.10
CA MET A 103 0.84 -9.24 -10.88
C MET A 103 1.03 -10.24 -9.73
N LYS A 104 0.85 -11.54 -9.99
CA LYS A 104 1.07 -12.60 -8.98
C LYS A 104 2.52 -12.67 -8.48
N GLN A 105 3.47 -12.18 -9.25
CA GLN A 105 4.90 -12.10 -8.90
C GLN A 105 5.27 -10.79 -8.19
N GLY A 106 4.34 -9.82 -8.08
CA GLY A 106 4.61 -8.51 -7.55
C GLY A 106 5.35 -7.58 -8.52
N ASP A 107 5.37 -7.91 -9.81
CA ASP A 107 5.99 -7.11 -10.86
C ASP A 107 5.10 -5.93 -11.28
N PHE A 108 4.73 -5.12 -10.31
CA PHE A 108 3.91 -3.92 -10.52
C PHE A 108 4.16 -2.87 -9.44
N TYR A 109 3.70 -1.65 -9.69
CA TYR A 109 3.56 -0.61 -8.68
C TYR A 109 2.21 0.11 -8.82
N ASN A 110 1.77 0.76 -7.76
CA ASN A 110 0.56 1.57 -7.75
C ASN A 110 0.88 3.03 -8.01
N SER A 111 -0.04 3.74 -8.65
CA SER A 111 0.09 5.17 -8.88
C SER A 111 -1.24 5.90 -8.81
N THR A 112 -1.17 7.14 -8.35
CA THR A 112 -2.24 8.15 -8.44
C THR A 112 -1.77 9.38 -9.25
N GLY A 113 -0.65 9.24 -10.00
CA GLY A 113 -0.08 10.32 -10.81
C GLY A 113 1.40 10.13 -11.13
N VAL A 114 2.16 9.51 -10.25
CA VAL A 114 3.60 9.34 -10.45
C VAL A 114 3.90 8.21 -11.43
N THR A 115 4.75 8.48 -12.42
CA THR A 115 5.30 7.45 -13.33
C THR A 115 6.76 7.17 -12.98
N LEU A 116 7.09 5.92 -12.74
CA LEU A 116 8.48 5.49 -12.56
C LEU A 116 9.13 5.24 -13.93
N LYS A 117 10.29 5.84 -14.14
CA LYS A 117 11.14 5.57 -15.31
C LYS A 117 11.88 4.25 -15.13
N THR A 118 12.37 3.99 -13.92
CA THR A 118 12.99 2.72 -13.54
C THR A 118 12.60 2.35 -12.12
N LEU A 119 12.48 1.05 -11.87
CA LEU A 119 12.38 0.46 -10.54
C LEU A 119 13.13 -0.86 -10.54
N GLN A 120 14.13 -0.97 -9.66
CA GLN A 120 14.92 -2.18 -9.46
C GLN A 120 14.87 -2.55 -7.98
N MET A 121 14.55 -3.81 -7.72
CA MET A 121 14.49 -4.37 -6.37
C MET A 121 15.18 -5.73 -6.37
N GLY A 122 16.02 -5.98 -5.38
CA GLY A 122 16.69 -7.25 -5.20
C GLY A 122 17.92 -7.15 -4.30
N ASN A 123 18.29 -8.26 -3.69
CA ASN A 123 19.49 -8.34 -2.83
C ASN A 123 19.56 -7.26 -1.74
N GLY A 124 18.39 -6.90 -1.16
CA GLY A 124 18.30 -5.87 -0.12
C GLY A 124 18.50 -4.44 -0.66
N VAL A 125 18.38 -4.21 -1.95
CA VAL A 125 18.50 -2.88 -2.57
C VAL A 125 17.20 -2.54 -3.27
N ILE A 126 16.73 -1.31 -3.07
CA ILE A 126 15.66 -0.69 -3.84
C ILE A 126 16.25 0.56 -4.51
N GLU A 127 16.14 0.65 -5.82
CA GLU A 127 16.58 1.80 -6.59
C GLU A 127 15.50 2.20 -7.59
N LEU A 128 15.17 3.49 -7.61
CA LEU A 128 14.12 3.99 -8.50
C LEU A 128 14.47 5.37 -9.08
N GLU A 129 13.91 5.63 -10.24
CA GLU A 129 13.90 6.94 -10.89
C GLU A 129 12.47 7.29 -11.32
N VAL A 130 11.98 8.44 -10.87
CA VAL A 130 10.70 9.01 -11.29
C VAL A 130 10.87 9.70 -12.65
N LEU A 131 9.90 9.52 -13.55
CA LEU A 131 9.81 10.33 -14.77
C LEU A 131 9.33 11.72 -14.38
N PRO A 132 10.19 12.77 -14.50
CA PRO A 132 9.85 14.08 -13.97
C PRO A 132 8.76 14.78 -14.79
N GLU A 133 7.88 15.48 -14.09
CA GLU A 133 6.94 16.42 -14.67
C GLU A 133 7.39 17.87 -14.41
N LYS A 134 7.12 18.75 -15.35
CA LYS A 134 7.53 20.16 -15.25
C LYS A 134 6.84 20.86 -14.08
N GLY A 135 7.63 21.42 -13.17
CA GLY A 135 7.13 22.19 -12.02
C GLY A 135 6.66 21.33 -10.85
N VAL A 136 6.99 20.03 -10.84
CA VAL A 136 6.69 19.12 -9.74
C VAL A 136 7.96 18.78 -8.98
N ASP A 137 7.92 18.97 -7.67
CA ASP A 137 8.97 18.52 -6.75
C ASP A 137 8.62 17.16 -6.20
N TYR A 138 9.62 16.27 -6.10
CA TYR A 138 9.45 14.91 -5.62
C TYR A 138 10.18 14.70 -4.30
N THR A 139 9.53 13.98 -3.40
CA THR A 139 10.15 13.37 -2.21
C THR A 139 9.89 11.87 -2.28
N ILE A 140 10.93 11.09 -2.14
CA ILE A 140 10.88 9.62 -2.16
C ILE A 140 11.18 9.14 -0.75
N GLU A 141 10.27 8.37 -0.17
CA GLU A 141 10.42 7.79 1.16
C GLU A 141 10.44 6.27 1.06
N PHE A 142 11.32 5.67 1.83
CA PHE A 142 11.39 4.21 2.02
C PHE A 142 10.75 3.90 3.36
N ILE A 143 9.65 3.18 3.32
CA ILE A 143 8.87 2.82 4.50
C ILE A 143 9.14 1.37 4.87
N GLY A 144 9.26 1.09 6.15
CA GLY A 144 9.47 -0.26 6.62
C GLY A 144 9.34 -0.40 8.13
N THR A 145 9.46 -1.61 8.63
CA THR A 145 9.41 -1.93 10.06
C THR A 145 10.69 -2.63 10.48
N LYS A 146 11.28 -2.19 11.59
CA LYS A 146 12.50 -2.79 12.11
C LYS A 146 12.22 -4.02 12.97
N VAL A 147 13.14 -4.98 12.93
CA VAL A 147 13.15 -6.14 13.84
C VAL A 147 13.21 -5.65 15.29
N GLY A 148 12.41 -6.26 16.15
CA GLY A 148 12.28 -5.86 17.55
C GLY A 148 11.19 -4.85 17.84
N THR A 149 10.51 -4.31 16.81
CA THR A 149 9.28 -3.53 17.00
C THR A 149 8.21 -4.38 17.67
N ALA A 150 7.48 -3.81 18.65
CA ALA A 150 6.39 -4.51 19.31
C ALA A 150 5.23 -4.77 18.33
N LEU A 151 4.83 -6.04 18.21
CA LEU A 151 3.82 -6.46 17.24
C LEU A 151 2.43 -6.68 17.85
N GLU A 152 2.29 -6.61 19.17
CA GLU A 152 1.03 -6.82 19.86
C GLU A 152 0.08 -5.64 19.65
N GLY A 153 -1.11 -5.93 19.13
CA GLY A 153 -2.21 -4.97 19.03
C GLY A 153 -3.04 -4.97 20.30
N ARG A 154 -3.32 -3.78 20.84
CA ARG A 154 -4.23 -3.58 21.97
C ARG A 154 -5.58 -3.07 21.51
N GLU A 155 -6.65 -3.43 22.22
CA GLU A 155 -7.98 -2.92 21.93
C GLU A 155 -7.99 -1.39 21.98
N LYS A 156 -8.76 -0.79 21.07
CA LYS A 156 -9.00 0.65 21.06
C LYS A 156 -10.18 0.95 21.97
N SER A 157 -9.92 1.59 23.12
CA SER A 157 -10.91 1.82 24.17
C SER A 157 -11.82 3.05 23.94
N ASP A 158 -11.45 3.91 22.99
CA ASP A 158 -12.09 5.19 22.72
C ASP A 158 -13.00 5.19 21.47
N VAL A 159 -13.34 4.01 20.96
CA VAL A 159 -14.29 3.88 19.84
C VAL A 159 -15.70 4.00 20.39
N PRO A 160 -16.48 5.03 19.99
CA PRO A 160 -17.87 5.15 20.39
C PRO A 160 -18.71 3.93 19.98
N ALA A 161 -19.70 3.57 20.76
CA ALA A 161 -20.57 2.42 20.47
C ALA A 161 -21.37 2.60 19.17
N ASP A 162 -21.57 3.84 18.73
CA ASP A 162 -22.24 4.23 17.50
C ASP A 162 -21.29 4.57 16.35
N ALA A 163 -19.96 4.40 16.56
CA ALA A 163 -18.99 4.59 15.48
C ALA A 163 -19.27 3.63 14.32
N PRO A 164 -19.19 4.10 13.08
CA PRO A 164 -19.46 3.26 11.93
C PRO A 164 -18.37 2.19 11.74
N GLY A 165 -18.80 0.94 11.58
CA GLY A 165 -17.93 -0.16 11.22
C GLY A 165 -17.11 -0.73 12.37
N ARG A 166 -15.98 -1.35 12.03
CA ARG A 166 -15.08 -2.06 12.94
C ARG A 166 -13.72 -1.35 12.99
N ALA A 167 -13.15 -1.21 14.17
CA ALA A 167 -11.87 -0.55 14.35
C ALA A 167 -10.72 -1.58 14.41
N THR A 168 -9.65 -1.32 13.67
CA THR A 168 -8.36 -2.00 13.83
C THR A 168 -7.79 -1.70 15.23
N ARG A 169 -7.14 -2.66 15.84
CA ARG A 169 -6.41 -2.51 17.10
C ARG A 169 -5.33 -1.42 16.99
N VAL A 170 -4.90 -0.91 18.13
CA VAL A 170 -3.80 0.05 18.20
C VAL A 170 -2.47 -0.71 18.26
N TYR A 171 -1.62 -0.49 17.28
CA TYR A 171 -0.27 -1.07 17.18
C TYR A 171 0.82 -0.04 17.44
N ASP A 172 2.05 -0.52 17.66
CA ASP A 172 3.23 0.32 17.87
C ASP A 172 3.43 1.31 16.72
N ALA A 173 3.70 2.57 17.06
CA ALA A 173 3.92 3.63 16.08
C ALA A 173 5.15 3.41 15.19
N ASN A 174 6.08 2.53 15.63
CA ASN A 174 7.27 2.17 14.85
C ASN A 174 7.03 1.12 13.74
N ILE A 175 5.79 0.63 13.58
CA ILE A 175 5.41 -0.15 12.40
C ILE A 175 5.24 0.82 11.23
N GLY A 176 5.85 0.56 10.09
CA GLY A 176 5.72 1.38 8.88
C GLY A 176 6.29 2.79 9.04
N ILE A 177 7.49 2.90 9.58
CA ILE A 177 8.18 4.19 9.70
C ILE A 177 8.98 4.52 8.45
N THR A 178 9.26 5.81 8.22
CA THR A 178 10.21 6.25 7.21
C THR A 178 11.63 5.86 7.61
N LEU A 179 12.20 4.89 6.91
CA LEU A 179 13.59 4.41 7.10
C LEU A 179 14.60 5.34 6.43
N ALA A 180 14.23 5.91 5.28
CA ALA A 180 15.02 6.90 4.56
C ALA A 180 14.13 7.79 3.71
N SER A 181 14.62 9.02 3.44
CA SER A 181 13.96 9.99 2.57
C SER A 181 14.96 10.66 1.65
N SER A 182 14.56 10.92 0.40
CA SER A 182 15.38 11.59 -0.61
C SER A 182 14.54 12.60 -1.39
N LYS A 183 15.08 13.80 -1.60
CA LYS A 183 14.46 14.80 -2.48
C LYS A 183 14.97 14.64 -3.91
N GLY A 184 14.07 14.87 -4.87
CA GLY A 184 14.37 14.75 -6.30
C GLY A 184 13.80 13.47 -6.90
N THR A 185 14.22 13.16 -8.13
CA THR A 185 13.64 12.13 -8.96
C THR A 185 14.33 10.76 -8.84
N LYS A 186 15.42 10.66 -8.07
CA LYS A 186 16.19 9.43 -7.91
C LYS A 186 16.43 9.13 -6.45
N ALA A 187 16.25 7.87 -6.09
CA ALA A 187 16.59 7.41 -4.75
C ALA A 187 17.08 5.96 -4.78
N ARG A 188 17.90 5.64 -3.79
CA ARG A 188 18.41 4.30 -3.54
C ARG A 188 18.40 4.02 -2.05
N TYR A 189 17.87 2.88 -1.68
CA TYR A 189 17.90 2.36 -0.32
C TYR A 189 18.63 1.01 -0.30
N VAL A 190 19.43 0.81 0.73
CA VAL A 190 20.09 -0.47 0.99
C VAL A 190 19.64 -0.93 2.36
N ALA A 191 18.98 -2.07 2.41
CA ALA A 191 18.51 -2.67 3.65
C ALA A 191 19.70 -2.93 4.59
N GLN A 192 19.52 -2.61 5.86
CA GLN A 192 20.54 -2.77 6.89
C GLN A 192 20.55 -4.19 7.47
N GLY A 193 19.58 -5.02 7.12
CA GLY A 193 19.41 -6.39 7.60
C GLY A 193 18.68 -6.50 8.93
N ASP A 194 18.16 -5.39 9.44
CA ASP A 194 17.34 -5.32 10.64
C ASP A 194 15.88 -4.88 10.34
N GLU A 195 15.49 -4.92 9.08
CA GLU A 195 14.13 -4.66 8.63
C GLU A 195 13.31 -5.95 8.48
N ILE A 196 12.01 -5.88 8.76
CA ILE A 196 11.04 -6.93 8.47
C ILE A 196 10.64 -6.90 7.00
N TYR A 197 10.48 -5.70 6.44
CA TYR A 197 10.21 -5.43 5.03
C TYR A 197 10.72 -4.04 4.67
#